data_d657d5c4f582b1ae103079cc47e19172
#
_entry.id   d657d5c4f582b1ae103079cc47e19172
#
_cell.length_a   1.000
_cell.length_b   1.000
_cell.length_c   1.000
_cell.angle_alpha   90.00
_cell.angle_beta   90.00
_cell.angle_gamma   90.00
#
_symmetry.space_group_name_H-M   'P 1'
#
loop_
_entity.id
_entity.type
_entity.pdbx_description
1 polymer ?
#
loop_
_entity_poly.entity_id
_entity_poly.type
_entity_poly.pdbx_seq_one_letter_code
_entity_poly.pdbx_strand_id
1 'polypeptide(L)'
;MLYESIKKLVQYGIDTGLTPECERIYTTNLLLDVFHEDNWEDVSCDLTDLVLKDILADLLKEAVTRGIIEDSIGYRDLFDTRLMNCLLPRPAQVQNDFWRHYQESPESATQFYYKFSQDSDYIRRYRIKKDRRWNVDTDYGTLDITINLSKPEKDPKAIAAARNASVSAYPKCQLCMENEGYAGRLDHPARENHRIIPITVNDSKWGFQYSPYVYYNEHCIVFNGEHTPMKIERQTFVKLFDFIKQFPHYFLGSNADLPIVGGSILSHDHFQGGHYTFAMEKAPVIQEFTVKGFEDVTAGIVKWPLSVIRLQSEDVTRVIDLADHILQAWRGYTDDAAFIFAETDGQPHNTITPIARMRDGKYELDLTLRNNITTEEHPLGVYHPHKELHHIKKENIGLIEVMGLAVLPARRKDELELLKTYILEKKDIRSNETIAKHADWTESFLPSYPEINAENVTHILEQEVGKVFCQVLEDAGVYKCTDEGLAAFDRFVETL
;
A
#
# COMPACT_ATOMS: atom_id res chain seq x y z
N MET A 1 -4.62 -38.99 1.76
CA MET A 1 -4.16 -37.61 1.51
C MET A 1 -5.03 -36.61 2.28
N LEU A 2 -6.40 -36.61 2.14
CA LEU A 2 -7.27 -35.64 2.82
C LEU A 2 -7.06 -35.60 4.35
N TYR A 3 -7.22 -36.71 5.04
CA TYR A 3 -7.11 -36.78 6.51
C TYR A 3 -5.71 -36.38 7.02
N GLU A 4 -4.67 -36.74 6.30
CA GLU A 4 -3.30 -36.30 6.59
C GLU A 4 -3.16 -34.80 6.50
N SER A 5 -3.65 -34.17 5.42
CA SER A 5 -3.56 -32.74 5.21
C SER A 5 -4.44 -31.96 6.19
N ILE A 6 -5.63 -32.49 6.55
CA ILE A 6 -6.47 -31.92 7.65
C ILE A 6 -5.71 -31.99 8.97
N LYS A 7 -5.11 -33.15 9.31
CA LYS A 7 -4.33 -33.32 10.56
C LYS A 7 -3.17 -32.33 10.64
N LYS A 8 -2.43 -32.16 9.53
CA LYS A 8 -1.34 -31.18 9.42
C LYS A 8 -1.84 -29.75 9.57
N LEU A 9 -2.98 -29.39 8.96
CA LEU A 9 -3.54 -28.04 9.06
C LEU A 9 -4.00 -27.73 10.49
N VAL A 10 -4.65 -28.67 11.17
CA VAL A 10 -5.05 -28.52 12.59
C VAL A 10 -3.81 -28.36 13.47
N GLN A 11 -2.76 -29.18 13.25
CA GLN A 11 -1.52 -29.05 14.02
C GLN A 11 -0.85 -27.70 13.77
N TYR A 12 -0.80 -27.21 12.52
CA TYR A 12 -0.33 -25.87 12.22
C TYR A 12 -1.10 -24.79 13.01
N GLY A 13 -2.43 -24.90 13.10
CA GLY A 13 -3.26 -23.98 13.89
C GLY A 13 -2.87 -23.99 15.37
N ILE A 14 -2.56 -25.14 15.93
CA ILE A 14 -2.13 -25.29 17.32
C ILE A 14 -0.72 -24.73 17.53
N ASP A 15 0.23 -25.09 16.68
CA ASP A 15 1.63 -24.64 16.79
C ASP A 15 1.78 -23.12 16.66
N THR A 16 0.90 -22.48 15.88
CA THR A 16 0.88 -21.02 15.71
C THR A 16 0.02 -20.29 16.75
N GLY A 17 -0.75 -21.03 17.56
CA GLY A 17 -1.64 -20.46 18.58
C GLY A 17 -2.96 -19.92 18.03
N LEU A 18 -3.30 -20.20 16.77
CA LEU A 18 -4.61 -19.85 16.18
C LEU A 18 -5.74 -20.70 16.76
N THR A 19 -5.45 -21.95 17.07
CA THR A 19 -6.37 -22.95 17.63
C THR A 19 -5.82 -23.46 18.94
N PRO A 20 -6.53 -23.39 20.08
CA PRO A 20 -6.11 -24.03 21.31
C PRO A 20 -6.14 -25.57 21.19
N GLU A 21 -5.23 -26.28 21.86
CA GLU A 21 -5.19 -27.76 21.82
C GLU A 21 -6.55 -28.40 22.17
N CYS A 22 -7.29 -27.81 23.10
CA CYS A 22 -8.61 -28.33 23.50
C CYS A 22 -9.67 -28.26 22.39
N GLU A 23 -9.45 -27.48 21.33
CA GLU A 23 -10.35 -27.35 20.17
C GLU A 23 -9.91 -28.23 18.98
N ARG A 24 -8.92 -29.09 19.12
CA ARG A 24 -8.43 -29.97 18.05
C ARG A 24 -9.55 -30.75 17.35
N ILE A 25 -10.41 -31.43 18.14
CA ILE A 25 -11.52 -32.21 17.57
C ILE A 25 -12.54 -31.30 16.88
N TYR A 26 -12.90 -30.19 17.51
CA TYR A 26 -13.86 -29.23 16.95
C TYR A 26 -13.37 -28.70 15.60
N THR A 27 -12.12 -28.26 15.52
CA THR A 27 -11.50 -27.75 14.30
C THR A 27 -11.40 -28.81 13.20
N THR A 28 -11.05 -30.07 13.58
CA THR A 28 -11.07 -31.21 12.65
C THR A 28 -12.46 -31.38 12.04
N ASN A 29 -13.52 -31.36 12.86
CA ASN A 29 -14.90 -31.52 12.40
C ASN A 29 -15.35 -30.38 11.48
N LEU A 30 -14.94 -29.13 11.74
CA LEU A 30 -15.22 -28.02 10.84
C LEU A 30 -14.56 -28.22 9.46
N LEU A 31 -13.32 -28.72 9.41
CA LEU A 31 -12.64 -29.01 8.16
C LEU A 31 -13.28 -30.18 7.40
N LEU A 32 -13.74 -31.23 8.10
CA LEU A 32 -14.51 -32.31 7.49
C LEU A 32 -15.79 -31.80 6.85
N ASP A 33 -16.54 -30.92 7.53
CA ASP A 33 -17.75 -30.29 7.01
C ASP A 33 -17.48 -29.50 5.72
N VAL A 34 -16.36 -28.74 5.65
CA VAL A 34 -15.94 -27.98 4.46
C VAL A 34 -15.69 -28.90 3.26
N PHE A 35 -15.23 -30.14 3.51
CA PHE A 35 -15.02 -31.17 2.46
C PHE A 35 -16.21 -32.08 2.22
N HIS A 36 -17.34 -31.87 2.94
CA HIS A 36 -18.51 -32.75 2.90
C HIS A 36 -18.13 -34.22 3.20
N GLU A 37 -17.27 -34.42 4.20
CA GLU A 37 -16.72 -35.71 4.60
C GLU A 37 -17.34 -36.16 5.92
N ASP A 38 -18.00 -37.33 5.91
CA ASP A 38 -18.71 -37.87 7.06
C ASP A 38 -17.80 -38.74 7.96
N ASN A 39 -16.63 -39.13 7.47
CA ASN A 39 -15.71 -40.02 8.17
C ASN A 39 -14.40 -39.31 8.57
N TRP A 40 -13.79 -39.83 9.60
CA TRP A 40 -12.44 -39.47 10.02
C TRP A 40 -11.59 -40.70 10.26
N GLU A 41 -10.38 -40.71 9.69
CA GLU A 41 -9.36 -41.69 9.98
C GLU A 41 -8.12 -40.98 10.51
N ASP A 42 -7.70 -41.36 11.74
CA ASP A 42 -6.48 -40.81 12.35
C ASP A 42 -5.25 -41.48 11.74
N VAL A 43 -4.79 -40.94 10.63
CA VAL A 43 -3.61 -41.43 9.90
C VAL A 43 -2.32 -41.00 10.59
N SER A 44 -1.32 -41.88 10.55
CA SER A 44 0.04 -41.53 11.00
C SER A 44 0.72 -40.69 9.94
N CYS A 45 1.23 -39.51 10.34
CA CYS A 45 1.99 -38.61 9.46
C CYS A 45 3.00 -37.80 10.26
N ASP A 46 4.01 -37.28 9.58
CA ASP A 46 4.96 -36.36 10.18
C ASP A 46 4.29 -34.97 10.39
N LEU A 47 4.38 -34.48 11.62
CA LEU A 47 3.82 -33.21 12.07
C LEU A 47 4.92 -32.20 12.44
N THR A 48 6.17 -32.45 12.05
CA THR A 48 7.29 -31.53 12.25
C THR A 48 7.47 -30.63 11.05
N ASP A 49 8.01 -29.44 11.25
CA ASP A 49 8.37 -28.47 10.20
C ASP A 49 7.24 -28.21 9.18
N LEU A 50 6.03 -28.02 9.67
CA LEU A 50 4.84 -27.82 8.83
C LEU A 50 4.93 -26.54 8.02
N VAL A 51 4.77 -26.65 6.69
CA VAL A 51 4.75 -25.54 5.75
C VAL A 51 3.31 -25.31 5.27
N LEU A 52 2.68 -24.25 5.75
CA LEU A 52 1.27 -23.94 5.46
C LEU A 52 0.94 -23.96 3.97
N LYS A 53 1.80 -23.36 3.14
CA LYS A 53 1.62 -23.31 1.69
C LYS A 53 1.44 -24.69 1.06
N ASP A 54 2.21 -25.67 1.51
CA ASP A 54 2.19 -27.03 0.96
C ASP A 54 0.96 -27.79 1.46
N ILE A 55 0.60 -27.61 2.73
CA ILE A 55 -0.63 -28.16 3.31
C ILE A 55 -1.87 -27.64 2.56
N LEU A 56 -1.96 -26.32 2.34
CA LEU A 56 -3.06 -25.73 1.60
C LEU A 56 -3.08 -26.18 0.13
N ALA A 57 -1.91 -26.33 -0.51
CA ALA A 57 -1.83 -26.82 -1.88
C ALA A 57 -2.40 -28.24 -2.02
N ASP A 58 -2.12 -29.13 -1.07
CA ASP A 58 -2.65 -30.49 -1.02
C ASP A 58 -4.18 -30.49 -0.83
N LEU A 59 -4.69 -29.69 0.11
CA LEU A 59 -6.12 -29.56 0.38
C LEU A 59 -6.87 -28.96 -0.83
N LEU A 60 -6.32 -27.94 -1.48
CA LEU A 60 -6.88 -27.35 -2.69
C LEU A 60 -6.91 -28.35 -3.86
N LYS A 61 -5.87 -29.16 -4.01
CA LYS A 61 -5.83 -30.24 -5.01
C LYS A 61 -6.92 -31.27 -4.75
N GLU A 62 -7.12 -31.64 -3.50
CA GLU A 62 -8.18 -32.58 -3.08
C GLU A 62 -9.57 -31.98 -3.36
N ALA A 63 -9.80 -30.70 -3.05
CA ALA A 63 -11.06 -30.02 -3.31
C ALA A 63 -11.40 -29.97 -4.82
N VAL A 64 -10.41 -29.69 -5.68
CA VAL A 64 -10.57 -29.73 -7.14
C VAL A 64 -10.86 -31.16 -7.61
N THR A 65 -10.13 -32.17 -7.12
CA THR A 65 -10.30 -33.57 -7.52
C THR A 65 -11.70 -34.10 -7.16
N ARG A 66 -12.25 -33.65 -6.04
CA ARG A 66 -13.61 -33.99 -5.59
C ARG A 66 -14.70 -33.15 -6.27
N GLY A 67 -14.34 -32.17 -7.08
CA GLY A 67 -15.30 -31.28 -7.73
C GLY A 67 -15.99 -30.29 -6.77
N ILE A 68 -15.41 -30.02 -5.60
CA ILE A 68 -15.93 -29.06 -4.62
C ILE A 68 -15.72 -27.63 -5.14
N ILE A 69 -14.59 -27.40 -5.81
CA ILE A 69 -14.27 -26.11 -6.46
C ILE A 69 -13.76 -26.31 -7.87
N GLU A 70 -13.93 -25.29 -8.73
CA GLU A 70 -13.30 -25.22 -10.04
C GLU A 70 -11.80 -24.92 -9.91
N ASP A 71 -10.99 -25.44 -10.86
CA ASP A 71 -9.55 -25.21 -10.88
C ASP A 71 -9.20 -23.85 -11.48
N SER A 72 -9.34 -22.81 -10.69
CA SER A 72 -8.86 -21.45 -11.02
C SER A 72 -8.31 -20.77 -9.78
N ILE A 73 -7.45 -19.78 -9.98
CA ILE A 73 -6.84 -19.01 -8.87
C ILE A 73 -7.93 -18.36 -7.99
N GLY A 74 -9.00 -17.82 -8.59
CA GLY A 74 -10.08 -17.19 -7.85
C GLY A 74 -10.80 -18.15 -6.90
N TYR A 75 -11.21 -19.33 -7.38
CA TYR A 75 -11.89 -20.33 -6.54
C TYR A 75 -10.94 -20.94 -5.49
N ARG A 76 -9.66 -21.13 -5.83
CA ARG A 76 -8.65 -21.58 -4.86
C ARG A 76 -8.47 -20.55 -3.73
N ASP A 77 -8.41 -19.26 -4.04
CA ASP A 77 -8.27 -18.20 -3.06
C ASP A 77 -9.53 -18.02 -2.16
N LEU A 78 -10.71 -18.32 -2.67
CA LEU A 78 -11.93 -18.36 -1.86
C LEU A 78 -11.91 -19.56 -0.91
N PHE A 79 -11.49 -20.72 -1.40
CA PHE A 79 -11.54 -21.96 -0.63
C PHE A 79 -10.47 -22.06 0.46
N ASP A 80 -9.22 -21.65 0.16
CA ASP A 80 -8.15 -21.66 1.16
C ASP A 80 -8.45 -20.69 2.32
N THR A 81 -9.07 -19.56 2.02
CA THR A 81 -9.53 -18.60 3.04
C THR A 81 -10.60 -19.21 3.95
N ARG A 82 -11.51 -20.02 3.38
CA ARG A 82 -12.52 -20.77 4.14
C ARG A 82 -11.88 -21.86 5.02
N LEU A 83 -10.87 -22.61 4.50
CA LEU A 83 -10.13 -23.58 5.29
C LEU A 83 -9.44 -22.91 6.50
N MET A 84 -8.76 -21.80 6.27
CA MET A 84 -8.10 -21.05 7.33
C MET A 84 -9.06 -20.54 8.39
N ASN A 85 -10.28 -20.13 8.01
CA ASN A 85 -11.29 -19.67 8.95
C ASN A 85 -11.69 -20.72 9.99
N CYS A 86 -11.57 -22.01 9.64
CA CYS A 86 -11.83 -23.11 10.60
C CYS A 86 -10.86 -23.12 11.79
N LEU A 87 -9.67 -22.54 11.63
CA LEU A 87 -8.63 -22.50 12.65
C LEU A 87 -8.72 -21.25 13.55
N LEU A 88 -9.44 -20.23 13.11
CA LEU A 88 -9.30 -18.89 13.68
C LEU A 88 -10.22 -18.65 14.87
N PRO A 89 -9.74 -17.93 15.88
CA PRO A 89 -10.60 -17.44 16.96
C PRO A 89 -11.63 -16.43 16.40
N ARG A 90 -12.72 -16.28 17.14
CA ARG A 90 -13.76 -15.30 16.82
C ARG A 90 -13.21 -13.86 16.94
N PRO A 91 -13.78 -12.89 16.20
CA PRO A 91 -13.33 -11.49 16.24
C PRO A 91 -13.17 -10.94 17.67
N ALA A 92 -14.15 -11.16 18.55
CA ALA A 92 -14.10 -10.69 19.92
C ALA A 92 -12.89 -11.20 20.71
N GLN A 93 -12.44 -12.44 20.47
CA GLN A 93 -11.26 -12.99 21.14
C GLN A 93 -10.00 -12.30 20.64
N VAL A 94 -9.83 -12.13 19.31
CA VAL A 94 -8.67 -11.44 18.73
C VAL A 94 -8.60 -9.99 19.23
N GLN A 95 -9.74 -9.30 19.30
CA GLN A 95 -9.84 -7.94 19.83
C GLN A 95 -9.44 -7.88 21.32
N ASN A 96 -9.92 -8.82 22.14
CA ASN A 96 -9.56 -8.89 23.57
C ASN A 96 -8.05 -9.16 23.74
N ASP A 97 -7.48 -10.07 22.96
CA ASP A 97 -6.05 -10.37 22.98
C ASP A 97 -5.22 -9.17 22.53
N PHE A 98 -5.63 -8.47 21.48
CA PHE A 98 -4.98 -7.23 21.04
C PHE A 98 -4.95 -6.18 22.15
N TRP A 99 -6.06 -5.91 22.80
CA TRP A 99 -6.13 -4.90 23.86
C TRP A 99 -5.45 -5.35 25.15
N ARG A 100 -5.33 -6.65 25.41
CA ARG A 100 -4.49 -7.17 26.49
C ARG A 100 -3.01 -6.90 26.23
N HIS A 101 -2.51 -7.17 25.02
CA HIS A 101 -1.15 -6.81 24.59
C HIS A 101 -0.92 -5.29 24.63
N TYR A 102 -1.94 -4.52 24.29
CA TYR A 102 -1.84 -3.06 24.34
C TYR A 102 -1.61 -2.51 25.77
N GLN A 103 -2.09 -3.22 26.80
CA GLN A 103 -1.77 -2.86 28.19
C GLN A 103 -0.28 -3.05 28.52
N GLU A 104 0.43 -3.88 27.79
CA GLU A 104 1.88 -4.04 27.92
C GLU A 104 2.60 -2.90 27.18
N SER A 105 2.31 -2.75 25.89
CA SER A 105 2.73 -1.63 25.06
C SER A 105 1.96 -1.61 23.73
N PRO A 106 1.86 -0.46 23.04
CA PRO A 106 1.33 -0.40 21.68
C PRO A 106 2.08 -1.33 20.70
N GLU A 107 3.39 -1.45 20.84
CA GLU A 107 4.23 -2.33 20.01
C GLU A 107 3.90 -3.81 20.23
N SER A 108 3.66 -4.24 21.48
CA SER A 108 3.24 -5.62 21.78
C SER A 108 1.93 -5.96 21.07
N ALA A 109 0.95 -5.04 21.08
CA ALA A 109 -0.32 -5.22 20.41
C ALA A 109 -0.19 -5.33 18.90
N THR A 110 0.58 -4.43 18.27
CA THR A 110 0.78 -4.44 16.83
C THR A 110 1.57 -5.65 16.36
N GLN A 111 2.59 -6.10 17.11
CA GLN A 111 3.34 -7.34 16.85
C GLN A 111 2.46 -8.58 16.94
N PHE A 112 1.63 -8.68 17.98
CA PHE A 112 0.64 -9.76 18.11
C PHE A 112 -0.28 -9.80 16.87
N TYR A 113 -0.86 -8.68 16.51
CA TYR A 113 -1.83 -8.62 15.42
C TYR A 113 -1.20 -8.82 14.05
N TYR A 114 0.05 -8.34 13.85
CA TYR A 114 0.79 -8.57 12.62
C TYR A 114 1.13 -10.06 12.44
N LYS A 115 1.61 -10.70 13.53
CA LYS A 115 1.85 -12.15 13.54
C LYS A 115 0.56 -12.93 13.27
N PHE A 116 -0.54 -12.58 13.93
CA PHE A 116 -1.85 -13.19 13.68
C PHE A 116 -2.26 -13.06 12.21
N SER A 117 -2.10 -11.89 11.61
CA SER A 117 -2.43 -11.64 10.20
C SER A 117 -1.56 -12.47 9.23
N GLN A 118 -0.34 -12.80 9.62
CA GLN A 118 0.56 -13.68 8.87
C GLN A 118 0.20 -15.16 9.04
N ASP A 119 -0.04 -15.60 10.26
CA ASP A 119 -0.30 -17.01 10.58
C ASP A 119 -1.70 -17.45 10.11
N SER A 120 -2.66 -16.51 10.06
CA SER A 120 -3.99 -16.74 9.47
C SER A 120 -4.01 -16.80 7.94
N ASP A 121 -2.85 -16.69 7.27
CA ASP A 121 -2.71 -16.57 5.81
C ASP A 121 -3.49 -15.38 5.19
N TYR A 122 -3.92 -14.43 6.00
CA TYR A 122 -4.43 -13.16 5.50
C TYR A 122 -3.32 -12.39 4.78
N ILE A 123 -2.12 -12.36 5.39
CA ILE A 123 -0.86 -11.93 4.76
C ILE A 123 -0.17 -13.18 4.21
N ARG A 124 -0.26 -13.40 2.91
CA ARG A 124 0.29 -14.58 2.23
C ARG A 124 1.80 -14.46 2.04
N ARG A 125 2.58 -14.76 3.10
CA ARG A 125 4.05 -14.62 3.14
C ARG A 125 4.74 -15.22 1.92
N TYR A 126 4.30 -16.39 1.46
CA TYR A 126 4.88 -17.09 0.31
C TYR A 126 4.63 -16.40 -1.04
N ARG A 127 3.60 -15.56 -1.15
CA ARG A 127 3.38 -14.69 -2.32
C ARG A 127 4.27 -13.48 -2.26
N ILE A 128 4.35 -12.82 -1.10
CA ILE A 128 5.18 -11.63 -0.85
C ILE A 128 6.67 -11.90 -1.06
N LYS A 129 7.15 -13.10 -0.69
CA LYS A 129 8.55 -13.54 -0.95
C LYS A 129 8.93 -13.56 -2.43
N LYS A 130 7.97 -13.53 -3.35
CA LYS A 130 8.21 -13.47 -4.79
C LYS A 130 8.40 -12.04 -5.30
N ASP A 131 7.98 -11.03 -4.53
CA ASP A 131 8.17 -9.63 -4.89
C ASP A 131 9.64 -9.35 -5.12
N ARG A 132 9.93 -8.61 -6.19
CA ARG A 132 11.28 -8.17 -6.49
C ARG A 132 11.47 -6.78 -5.89
N ARG A 133 12.51 -6.61 -5.06
CA ARG A 133 12.77 -5.36 -4.34
C ARG A 133 14.22 -4.99 -4.48
N TRP A 134 14.49 -3.71 -4.68
CA TRP A 134 15.84 -3.13 -4.69
C TRP A 134 15.80 -1.65 -4.33
N ASN A 135 16.96 -1.08 -4.09
CA ASN A 135 17.12 0.32 -3.72
C ASN A 135 17.95 1.05 -4.78
N VAL A 136 17.66 2.33 -4.96
CA VAL A 136 18.40 3.20 -5.89
C VAL A 136 18.72 4.51 -5.21
N ASP A 137 20.01 4.87 -5.17
CA ASP A 137 20.47 6.14 -4.63
C ASP A 137 20.21 7.27 -5.62
N THR A 138 19.70 8.37 -5.14
CA THR A 138 19.38 9.59 -5.91
C THR A 138 19.84 10.82 -5.14
N ASP A 139 19.78 11.99 -5.77
CA ASP A 139 20.09 13.27 -5.11
C ASP A 139 19.13 13.64 -3.96
N TYR A 140 18.01 12.92 -3.85
CA TYR A 140 16.99 13.08 -2.81
C TYR A 140 17.09 12.02 -1.71
N GLY A 141 17.99 11.06 -1.83
CA GLY A 141 18.15 9.91 -0.94
C GLY A 141 17.88 8.58 -1.66
N THR A 142 17.87 7.51 -0.88
CA THR A 142 17.70 6.14 -1.40
C THR A 142 16.22 5.82 -1.59
N LEU A 143 15.79 5.66 -2.83
CA LEU A 143 14.42 5.24 -3.18
C LEU A 143 14.27 3.72 -3.11
N ASP A 144 13.10 3.27 -2.67
CA ASP A 144 12.72 1.86 -2.66
C ASP A 144 11.92 1.52 -3.92
N ILE A 145 12.29 0.46 -4.63
CA ILE A 145 11.58 0.00 -5.81
C ILE A 145 11.07 -1.42 -5.59
N THR A 146 9.79 -1.64 -5.86
CA THR A 146 9.15 -2.95 -5.72
C THR A 146 8.36 -3.30 -6.97
N ILE A 147 8.62 -4.48 -7.56
CA ILE A 147 7.67 -5.12 -8.47
C ILE A 147 6.80 -6.04 -7.63
N ASN A 148 5.54 -5.68 -7.48
CA ASN A 148 4.60 -6.41 -6.63
C ASN A 148 4.02 -7.60 -7.39
N LEU A 149 4.37 -8.82 -6.97
CA LEU A 149 3.89 -10.10 -7.50
C LEU A 149 2.83 -10.74 -6.59
N SER A 150 2.62 -10.17 -5.40
CA SER A 150 1.66 -10.68 -4.40
C SER A 150 0.22 -10.26 -4.69
N LYS A 151 0.03 -9.13 -5.40
CA LYS A 151 -1.28 -8.68 -5.87
C LYS A 151 -1.59 -9.36 -7.20
N PRO A 152 -2.54 -10.31 -7.26
CA PRO A 152 -2.86 -10.98 -8.51
C PRO A 152 -3.40 -9.98 -9.53
N GLU A 153 -2.84 -9.99 -10.74
CA GLU A 153 -3.49 -9.33 -11.89
C GLU A 153 -4.80 -10.08 -12.18
N LYS A 154 -5.85 -9.34 -12.51
CA LYS A 154 -7.16 -9.94 -12.78
C LYS A 154 -7.06 -10.87 -14.01
N ASP A 155 -7.31 -12.16 -13.81
CA ASP A 155 -7.40 -13.14 -14.88
C ASP A 155 -8.53 -12.72 -15.85
N PRO A 156 -8.28 -12.65 -17.18
CA PRO A 156 -9.32 -12.38 -18.17
C PRO A 156 -10.56 -13.29 -18.07
N LYS A 157 -10.38 -14.55 -17.68
CA LYS A 157 -11.49 -15.50 -17.44
C LYS A 157 -12.28 -15.11 -16.20
N ALA A 158 -11.61 -14.68 -15.11
CA ALA A 158 -12.27 -14.19 -13.91
C ALA A 158 -13.02 -12.88 -14.17
N ILE A 159 -12.48 -11.99 -15.01
CA ILE A 159 -13.18 -10.77 -15.45
C ILE A 159 -14.45 -11.12 -16.26
N ALA A 160 -14.36 -12.09 -17.16
CA ALA A 160 -15.51 -12.54 -17.96
C ALA A 160 -16.59 -13.20 -17.10
N ALA A 161 -16.20 -14.05 -16.13
CA ALA A 161 -17.11 -14.68 -15.18
C ALA A 161 -17.78 -13.64 -14.26
N ALA A 162 -17.03 -12.63 -13.78
CA ALA A 162 -17.56 -11.56 -12.96
C ALA A 162 -18.59 -10.68 -13.69
N ARG A 163 -18.48 -10.51 -15.01
CA ARG A 163 -19.47 -9.77 -15.82
C ARG A 163 -20.84 -10.45 -15.85
N ASN A 164 -20.88 -11.76 -15.69
CA ASN A 164 -22.11 -12.55 -15.69
C ASN A 164 -22.67 -12.80 -14.29
N ALA A 165 -21.95 -12.40 -13.24
CA ALA A 165 -22.38 -12.52 -11.85
C ALA A 165 -23.41 -11.43 -11.48
N SER A 166 -24.35 -11.75 -10.59
CA SER A 166 -25.25 -10.74 -10.03
C SER A 166 -24.47 -9.67 -9.29
N VAL A 167 -24.72 -8.40 -9.59
CA VAL A 167 -24.07 -7.27 -8.91
C VAL A 167 -24.52 -7.25 -7.45
N SER A 168 -23.61 -7.52 -6.52
CA SER A 168 -23.85 -7.40 -5.09
C SER A 168 -23.32 -6.06 -4.58
N ALA A 169 -24.15 -5.34 -3.81
CA ALA A 169 -23.76 -4.12 -3.13
C ALA A 169 -23.17 -4.38 -1.72
N TYR A 170 -22.91 -5.63 -1.36
CA TYR A 170 -22.38 -6.02 -0.05
C TYR A 170 -21.11 -6.90 -0.18
N PRO A 171 -20.04 -6.55 0.51
CA PRO A 171 -19.73 -5.22 1.11
C PRO A 171 -19.69 -4.12 0.05
N LYS A 172 -19.94 -2.86 0.42
CA LYS A 172 -19.92 -1.72 -0.52
C LYS A 172 -18.54 -1.49 -1.15
N CYS A 173 -17.47 -1.66 -0.39
CA CYS A 173 -16.09 -1.63 -0.88
C CYS A 173 -15.17 -2.51 -0.03
N GLN A 174 -13.89 -2.61 -0.43
CA GLN A 174 -12.89 -3.45 0.24
C GLN A 174 -12.46 -2.95 1.63
N LEU A 175 -12.85 -1.74 2.03
CA LEU A 175 -12.53 -1.12 3.32
C LEU A 175 -13.71 -1.11 4.30
N CYS A 176 -14.90 -1.61 3.91
CA CYS A 176 -16.04 -1.68 4.81
C CYS A 176 -15.84 -2.73 5.91
N MET A 177 -16.35 -2.46 7.12
CA MET A 177 -16.29 -3.40 8.25
C MET A 177 -16.93 -4.75 7.92
N GLU A 178 -17.91 -4.78 7.01
CA GLU A 178 -18.59 -5.97 6.51
C GLU A 178 -17.68 -6.97 5.79
N ASN A 179 -16.43 -6.60 5.50
CA ASN A 179 -15.45 -7.54 4.97
C ASN A 179 -14.97 -8.56 6.02
N GLU A 180 -15.04 -8.26 7.31
CA GLU A 180 -14.63 -9.21 8.34
C GLU A 180 -15.46 -10.50 8.27
N GLY A 181 -14.79 -11.63 8.03
CA GLY A 181 -15.45 -12.93 7.88
C GLY A 181 -16.24 -13.12 6.58
N TYR A 182 -16.14 -12.20 5.61
CA TYR A 182 -16.86 -12.32 4.34
C TYR A 182 -16.24 -13.39 3.43
N ALA A 183 -17.06 -14.32 2.95
CA ALA A 183 -16.59 -15.44 2.10
C ALA A 183 -15.95 -15.01 0.76
N GLY A 184 -16.28 -13.81 0.30
CA GLY A 184 -15.81 -13.33 -0.98
C GLY A 184 -16.62 -13.85 -2.17
N ARG A 185 -16.17 -13.45 -3.36
CA ARG A 185 -16.68 -13.88 -4.65
C ARG A 185 -15.61 -13.55 -5.71
N LEU A 186 -15.77 -14.00 -6.95
CA LEU A 186 -14.75 -13.80 -7.98
C LEU A 186 -14.37 -12.33 -8.27
N ASP A 187 -15.27 -11.40 -8.00
CA ASP A 187 -15.05 -9.95 -8.16
C ASP A 187 -14.78 -9.20 -6.83
N HIS A 188 -14.83 -9.90 -5.69
CA HIS A 188 -14.58 -9.33 -4.37
C HIS A 188 -13.74 -10.29 -3.51
N PRO A 189 -12.62 -9.85 -2.92
CA PRO A 189 -11.71 -10.76 -2.20
C PRO A 189 -12.38 -11.51 -1.05
N ALA A 190 -11.98 -12.76 -0.84
CA ALA A 190 -12.31 -13.51 0.37
C ALA A 190 -11.66 -12.87 1.59
N ARG A 191 -12.38 -12.85 2.71
CA ARG A 191 -11.97 -12.25 3.98
C ARG A 191 -12.40 -13.10 5.20
N GLU A 192 -12.70 -14.39 5.01
CA GLU A 192 -13.09 -15.26 6.12
C GLU A 192 -11.98 -15.40 7.16
N ASN A 193 -10.72 -15.35 6.73
CA ASN A 193 -9.53 -15.37 7.59
C ASN A 193 -9.07 -13.97 8.06
N HIS A 194 -9.86 -12.93 7.81
CA HIS A 194 -9.56 -11.57 8.23
C HIS A 194 -10.26 -11.22 9.54
N ARG A 195 -9.55 -10.51 10.43
CA ARG A 195 -10.08 -9.93 11.66
C ARG A 195 -9.70 -8.46 11.70
N ILE A 196 -10.63 -7.61 12.11
CA ILE A 196 -10.46 -6.16 12.19
C ILE A 196 -10.36 -5.76 13.66
N ILE A 197 -9.43 -4.87 13.99
CA ILE A 197 -9.35 -4.29 15.32
C ILE A 197 -10.14 -2.98 15.33
N PRO A 198 -11.28 -2.91 16.03
CA PRO A 198 -11.97 -1.65 16.24
C PRO A 198 -11.13 -0.73 17.11
N ILE A 199 -10.95 0.50 16.65
CA ILE A 199 -10.28 1.59 17.37
C ILE A 199 -11.17 2.82 17.38
N THR A 200 -10.89 3.76 18.28
CA THR A 200 -11.54 5.06 18.30
C THR A 200 -10.57 6.10 17.76
N VAL A 201 -10.98 6.85 16.75
CA VAL A 201 -10.22 7.96 16.18
C VAL A 201 -11.14 9.17 16.11
N ASN A 202 -10.75 10.27 16.72
CA ASN A 202 -11.54 11.51 16.80
C ASN A 202 -13.00 11.22 17.24
N ASP A 203 -13.14 10.54 18.38
CA ASP A 203 -14.41 10.17 19.03
C ASP A 203 -15.39 9.36 18.14
N SER A 204 -14.91 8.77 17.07
CA SER A 204 -15.70 7.93 16.16
C SER A 204 -15.10 6.54 15.99
N LYS A 205 -15.91 5.59 15.49
CA LYS A 205 -15.50 4.20 15.29
C LYS A 205 -14.72 4.06 14.00
N TRP A 206 -13.54 3.47 14.11
CA TRP A 206 -12.65 3.15 12.99
C TRP A 206 -12.23 1.69 13.05
N GLY A 207 -11.78 1.17 11.92
CA GLY A 207 -11.15 -0.13 11.82
C GLY A 207 -9.66 0.01 11.59
N PHE A 208 -8.87 -0.82 12.27
CA PHE A 208 -7.44 -0.99 12.02
C PHE A 208 -7.20 -2.38 11.47
N GLN A 209 -6.51 -2.47 10.34
CA GLN A 209 -6.14 -3.73 9.67
C GLN A 209 -4.80 -3.61 8.97
N TYR A 210 -4.10 -4.74 8.78
CA TYR A 210 -2.94 -4.77 7.89
C TYR A 210 -3.36 -4.91 6.42
N SER A 211 -2.52 -4.43 5.52
CA SER A 211 -2.66 -4.69 4.09
C SER A 211 -2.15 -6.11 3.78
N PRO A 212 -2.91 -6.93 3.05
CA PRO A 212 -2.45 -8.27 2.68
C PRO A 212 -1.29 -8.24 1.67
N TYR A 213 -0.99 -7.09 1.08
CA TYR A 213 0.06 -6.95 0.05
C TYR A 213 1.43 -6.55 0.63
N VAL A 214 1.49 -6.01 1.85
CA VAL A 214 2.70 -5.65 2.60
C VAL A 214 3.76 -4.98 1.73
N TYR A 215 3.46 -3.79 1.22
CA TYR A 215 4.42 -3.03 0.42
C TYR A 215 5.67 -2.64 1.22
N TYR A 216 5.50 -2.43 2.53
CA TYR A 216 6.56 -2.16 3.52
C TYR A 216 6.19 -2.81 4.87
N ASN A 217 7.11 -2.79 5.83
CA ASN A 217 6.90 -3.46 7.12
C ASN A 217 5.67 -2.93 7.84
N GLU A 218 4.81 -3.86 8.30
CA GLU A 218 3.59 -3.58 9.04
C GLU A 218 2.65 -2.58 8.32
N HIS A 219 2.62 -2.62 6.98
CA HIS A 219 1.71 -1.79 6.18
C HIS A 219 0.27 -1.98 6.62
N CYS A 220 -0.32 -0.95 7.20
CA CYS A 220 -1.68 -0.97 7.74
C CYS A 220 -2.60 0.03 7.05
N ILE A 221 -3.89 -0.20 7.23
CA ILE A 221 -4.96 0.67 6.78
C ILE A 221 -5.85 0.96 7.99
N VAL A 222 -6.08 2.25 8.25
CA VAL A 222 -7.00 2.75 9.26
C VAL A 222 -8.17 3.40 8.51
N PHE A 223 -9.36 2.87 8.67
CA PHE A 223 -10.51 3.26 7.87
C PHE A 223 -11.73 3.57 8.72
N ASN A 224 -12.55 4.51 8.25
CA ASN A 224 -13.77 4.92 8.93
C ASN A 224 -14.75 3.75 9.03
N GLY A 225 -15.37 3.56 10.19
CA GLY A 225 -16.42 2.56 10.39
C GLY A 225 -17.66 2.80 9.53
N GLU A 226 -17.84 4.03 9.04
CA GLU A 226 -18.90 4.42 8.11
C GLU A 226 -18.34 4.63 6.71
N HIS A 227 -19.06 4.18 5.68
CA HIS A 227 -18.69 4.37 4.29
C HIS A 227 -18.97 5.82 3.84
N THR A 228 -18.05 6.72 4.15
CA THR A 228 -18.11 8.15 3.82
C THR A 228 -16.95 8.54 2.91
N PRO A 229 -17.13 9.48 1.96
CA PRO A 229 -16.05 9.92 1.08
C PRO A 229 -14.87 10.53 1.85
N MET A 230 -13.67 10.39 1.29
CA MET A 230 -12.47 11.07 1.77
C MET A 230 -12.60 12.58 1.60
N LYS A 231 -12.04 13.31 2.56
CA LYS A 231 -11.91 14.75 2.51
C LYS A 231 -10.68 15.19 3.30
N ILE A 232 -9.85 16.02 2.69
CA ILE A 232 -8.71 16.63 3.38
C ILE A 232 -9.17 17.95 3.99
N GLU A 233 -9.18 18.00 5.30
CA GLU A 233 -9.58 19.15 6.11
C GLU A 233 -8.90 19.09 7.49
N ARG A 234 -9.08 20.12 8.32
CA ARG A 234 -8.50 20.16 9.67
C ARG A 234 -8.72 18.87 10.47
N GLN A 235 -9.92 18.27 10.37
CA GLN A 235 -10.23 17.03 11.06
C GLN A 235 -9.39 15.84 10.57
N THR A 236 -8.90 15.88 9.34
CA THR A 236 -7.94 14.87 8.84
C THR A 236 -6.67 14.88 9.67
N PHE A 237 -6.10 16.06 9.95
CA PHE A 237 -4.89 16.18 10.78
C PHE A 237 -5.14 15.75 12.22
N VAL A 238 -6.31 16.08 12.77
CA VAL A 238 -6.73 15.60 14.10
C VAL A 238 -6.77 14.08 14.14
N LYS A 239 -7.41 13.43 13.15
CA LYS A 239 -7.51 11.98 13.05
C LYS A 239 -6.15 11.30 12.92
N LEU A 240 -5.26 11.84 12.08
CA LEU A 240 -3.89 11.32 11.92
C LEU A 240 -3.15 11.31 13.27
N PHE A 241 -3.13 12.43 13.97
CA PHE A 241 -2.42 12.52 15.25
C PHE A 241 -3.11 11.77 16.39
N ASP A 242 -4.42 11.61 16.36
CA ASP A 242 -5.12 10.80 17.35
C ASP A 242 -4.72 9.32 17.25
N PHE A 243 -4.54 8.82 16.04
CA PHE A 243 -3.96 7.48 15.82
C PHE A 243 -2.48 7.42 16.26
N ILE A 244 -1.66 8.42 15.92
CA ILE A 244 -0.24 8.46 16.28
C ILE A 244 -0.04 8.50 17.81
N LYS A 245 -0.93 9.15 18.56
CA LYS A 245 -0.91 9.09 20.03
C LYS A 245 -1.15 7.69 20.58
N GLN A 246 -1.98 6.89 19.90
CA GLN A 246 -2.25 5.52 20.29
C GLN A 246 -1.12 4.57 19.86
N PHE A 247 -0.49 4.83 18.71
CA PHE A 247 0.57 3.99 18.11
C PHE A 247 1.76 4.86 17.69
N PRO A 248 2.55 5.39 18.64
CA PRO A 248 3.61 6.37 18.36
C PRO A 248 4.80 5.83 17.56
N HIS A 249 4.94 4.52 17.44
CA HIS A 249 5.96 3.86 16.64
C HIS A 249 5.57 3.74 15.15
N TYR A 250 4.34 4.14 14.78
CA TYR A 250 3.86 4.16 13.40
C TYR A 250 3.90 5.58 12.82
N PHE A 251 3.96 5.66 11.49
CA PHE A 251 3.46 6.81 10.76
C PHE A 251 2.02 6.55 10.29
N LEU A 252 1.29 7.61 9.98
CA LEU A 252 -0.02 7.54 9.33
C LEU A 252 -0.18 8.69 8.34
N GLY A 253 -0.63 8.40 7.12
CA GLY A 253 -0.86 9.41 6.10
C GLY A 253 -2.15 9.20 5.33
N SER A 254 -2.62 10.25 4.68
CA SER A 254 -3.78 10.22 3.80
C SER A 254 -3.38 10.39 2.34
N ASN A 255 -4.04 9.67 1.44
CA ASN A 255 -4.05 10.09 0.05
C ASN A 255 -4.74 11.44 -0.09
N ALA A 256 -4.45 12.16 -1.17
CA ALA A 256 -5.18 13.36 -1.54
C ALA A 256 -6.65 13.03 -1.90
N ASP A 257 -7.55 13.98 -1.70
CA ASP A 257 -9.00 13.82 -1.90
C ASP A 257 -9.50 14.20 -3.32
N LEU A 258 -8.60 14.60 -4.21
CA LEU A 258 -8.94 14.93 -5.59
C LEU A 258 -8.52 13.80 -6.55
N PRO A 259 -9.25 13.61 -7.68
CA PRO A 259 -8.87 12.69 -8.75
C PRO A 259 -7.44 12.98 -9.26
N ILE A 260 -6.81 12.01 -9.94
CA ILE A 260 -5.47 12.11 -10.54
C ILE A 260 -4.34 12.09 -9.49
N VAL A 261 -4.45 12.86 -8.42
CA VAL A 261 -3.45 12.97 -7.35
C VAL A 261 -3.83 12.20 -6.07
N GLY A 262 -5.04 11.62 -6.06
CA GLY A 262 -5.55 10.80 -4.96
C GLY A 262 -5.30 9.30 -5.13
N GLY A 263 -5.71 8.54 -4.12
CA GLY A 263 -5.70 7.08 -4.14
C GLY A 263 -6.86 6.48 -4.94
N SER A 264 -6.91 5.15 -4.99
CA SER A 264 -7.91 4.41 -5.77
C SER A 264 -9.31 4.34 -5.13
N ILE A 265 -9.45 4.61 -3.82
CA ILE A 265 -10.72 4.51 -3.08
C ILE A 265 -10.99 5.87 -2.41
N LEU A 266 -11.54 6.81 -3.19
CA LEU A 266 -11.92 8.14 -2.68
C LEU A 266 -13.29 8.13 -1.99
N SER A 267 -14.09 7.07 -2.20
CA SER A 267 -15.45 6.95 -1.68
C SER A 267 -15.54 6.49 -0.22
N HIS A 268 -14.41 6.08 0.38
CA HIS A 268 -14.34 5.61 1.76
C HIS A 268 -13.16 6.24 2.49
N ASP A 269 -13.42 7.04 3.52
CA ASP A 269 -12.40 7.74 4.31
C ASP A 269 -11.47 6.74 4.99
N HIS A 270 -10.18 6.83 4.68
CA HIS A 270 -9.16 5.91 5.18
C HIS A 270 -7.76 6.51 5.10
N PHE A 271 -6.88 5.98 5.92
CA PHE A 271 -5.46 6.32 6.02
C PHE A 271 -4.61 5.07 5.82
N GLN A 272 -3.36 5.25 5.42
CA GLN A 272 -2.36 4.20 5.34
C GLN A 272 -1.20 4.53 6.27
N GLY A 273 -0.71 3.54 6.98
CA GLY A 273 0.36 3.68 7.94
C GLY A 273 1.20 2.42 8.08
N GLY A 274 2.06 2.40 9.09
CA GLY A 274 2.87 1.25 9.42
C GLY A 274 4.16 1.61 10.13
N HIS A 275 4.98 0.60 10.40
CA HIS A 275 6.28 0.73 11.04
C HIS A 275 7.39 0.70 9.99
N TYR A 276 7.59 1.82 9.30
CA TYR A 276 8.59 1.94 8.24
C TYR A 276 9.08 3.38 8.09
N THR A 277 10.37 3.56 7.82
CA THR A 277 11.01 4.87 7.62
C THR A 277 11.34 5.06 6.14
N PHE A 278 10.58 5.92 5.48
CA PHE A 278 10.74 6.20 4.05
C PHE A 278 11.88 7.19 3.76
N ALA A 279 12.29 7.26 2.49
CA ALA A 279 13.30 8.21 2.02
C ALA A 279 12.89 9.67 2.28
N MET A 280 11.64 10.04 2.03
CA MET A 280 11.12 11.39 2.29
C MET A 280 11.25 11.80 3.76
N GLU A 281 11.04 10.87 4.69
CA GLU A 281 11.21 11.15 6.12
C GLU A 281 12.66 11.53 6.46
N LYS A 282 13.63 10.86 5.84
CA LYS A 282 15.09 11.09 6.02
C LYS A 282 15.58 12.34 5.32
N ALA A 283 14.84 12.85 4.34
CA ALA A 283 15.22 14.00 3.54
C ALA A 283 15.37 15.26 4.42
N PRO A 284 16.45 16.04 4.23
CA PRO A 284 16.72 17.23 5.04
C PRO A 284 15.78 18.38 4.67
N VAL A 285 15.54 19.26 5.63
CA VAL A 285 14.98 20.59 5.38
C VAL A 285 16.07 21.45 4.73
N ILE A 286 15.76 22.08 3.60
CA ILE A 286 16.70 22.95 2.86
C ILE A 286 16.46 24.43 3.18
N GLN A 287 15.27 24.78 3.64
CA GLN A 287 14.92 26.15 3.98
C GLN A 287 13.88 26.14 5.10
N GLU A 288 14.19 26.76 6.22
CA GLU A 288 13.25 27.03 7.30
C GLU A 288 12.56 28.37 7.09
N PHE A 289 11.31 28.46 7.51
CA PHE A 289 10.55 29.70 7.50
C PHE A 289 9.65 29.77 8.74
N THR A 290 9.20 30.98 9.07
CA THR A 290 8.34 31.23 10.22
C THR A 290 7.01 31.81 9.74
N VAL A 291 5.91 31.24 10.19
CA VAL A 291 4.57 31.75 9.93
C VAL A 291 4.13 32.61 11.11
N LYS A 292 3.66 33.82 10.83
CA LYS A 292 3.21 34.76 11.87
C LYS A 292 2.08 34.17 12.71
N GLY A 293 2.26 34.17 14.03
CA GLY A 293 1.33 33.57 14.99
C GLY A 293 1.56 32.08 15.24
N PHE A 294 2.60 31.48 14.59
CA PHE A 294 3.01 30.09 14.76
C PHE A 294 4.53 29.97 14.99
N GLU A 295 5.12 30.92 15.68
CA GLU A 295 6.57 30.99 15.93
C GLU A 295 7.07 29.82 16.79
N ASP A 296 6.17 29.08 17.42
CA ASP A 296 6.38 27.89 18.24
C ASP A 296 6.34 26.56 17.44
N VAL A 297 6.08 26.63 16.12
CA VAL A 297 6.12 25.50 15.20
C VAL A 297 7.29 25.67 14.23
N THR A 298 8.22 24.73 14.21
CA THR A 298 9.27 24.70 13.18
C THR A 298 8.63 24.31 11.86
N ALA A 299 8.80 25.13 10.82
CA ALA A 299 8.32 24.88 9.48
C ALA A 299 9.45 25.00 8.46
N GLY A 300 9.47 24.13 7.44
CA GLY A 300 10.51 24.19 6.43
C GLY A 300 10.19 23.40 5.18
N ILE A 301 10.86 23.77 4.07
CA ILE A 301 10.80 23.10 2.78
C ILE A 301 11.76 21.90 2.81
N VAL A 302 11.28 20.72 2.47
CA VAL A 302 12.08 19.48 2.44
C VAL A 302 12.76 19.33 1.08
N LYS A 303 14.02 18.87 1.05
CA LYS A 303 14.71 18.48 -0.17
C LYS A 303 14.12 17.18 -0.72
N TRP A 304 13.06 17.31 -1.48
CA TRP A 304 12.31 16.18 -2.01
C TRP A 304 11.80 16.52 -3.43
N PRO A 305 11.67 15.54 -4.35
CA PRO A 305 11.21 15.84 -5.72
C PRO A 305 9.76 16.35 -5.77
N LEU A 306 8.93 15.99 -4.78
CA LEU A 306 7.63 16.62 -4.58
C LEU A 306 7.76 17.82 -3.61
N SER A 307 6.79 18.73 -3.69
CA SER A 307 6.79 19.98 -2.89
C SER A 307 6.27 19.69 -1.47
N VAL A 308 7.17 19.57 -0.50
CA VAL A 308 6.85 19.16 0.88
C VAL A 308 7.19 20.27 1.86
N ILE A 309 6.23 20.63 2.69
CA ILE A 309 6.41 21.45 3.90
C ILE A 309 6.40 20.51 5.11
N ARG A 310 7.45 20.54 5.92
CA ARG A 310 7.56 19.80 7.17
C ARG A 310 7.29 20.70 8.34
N LEU A 311 6.38 20.28 9.23
CA LEU A 311 6.02 20.95 10.46
C LEU A 311 6.41 20.12 11.68
N GLN A 312 6.97 20.75 12.74
CA GLN A 312 7.33 20.06 13.97
C GLN A 312 7.02 20.93 15.19
N SER A 313 6.40 20.36 16.22
CA SER A 313 6.23 20.95 17.53
C SER A 313 6.00 19.88 18.61
N GLU A 314 6.25 20.21 19.87
CA GLU A 314 5.81 19.41 21.02
C GLU A 314 4.30 19.53 21.26
N ASP A 315 3.68 20.63 20.80
CA ASP A 315 2.24 20.86 20.88
C ASP A 315 1.56 20.44 19.57
N VAL A 316 0.85 19.32 19.62
CA VAL A 316 0.11 18.77 18.49
C VAL A 316 -0.97 19.73 17.96
N THR A 317 -1.61 20.51 18.84
CA THR A 317 -2.67 21.46 18.45
C THR A 317 -2.10 22.54 17.56
N ARG A 318 -0.90 23.03 17.87
CA ARG A 318 -0.20 24.04 17.09
C ARG A 318 0.19 23.53 15.69
N VAL A 319 0.66 22.25 15.62
CA VAL A 319 0.93 21.61 14.32
C VAL A 319 -0.34 21.51 13.47
N ILE A 320 -1.46 21.08 14.07
CA ILE A 320 -2.76 20.95 13.38
C ILE A 320 -3.26 22.30 12.90
N ASP A 321 -3.19 23.34 13.72
CA ASP A 321 -3.69 24.66 13.39
C ASP A 321 -2.86 25.30 12.26
N LEU A 322 -1.53 25.16 12.28
CA LEU A 322 -0.68 25.62 11.18
C LEU A 322 -0.92 24.81 9.89
N ALA A 323 -1.10 23.49 10.01
CA ALA A 323 -1.40 22.65 8.86
C ALA A 323 -2.73 23.03 8.19
N ASP A 324 -3.76 23.35 8.99
CA ASP A 324 -5.03 23.85 8.45
C ASP A 324 -4.87 25.23 7.80
N HIS A 325 -4.11 26.12 8.42
CA HIS A 325 -3.80 27.44 7.83
C HIS A 325 -3.14 27.27 6.45
N ILE A 326 -2.12 26.42 6.34
CA ILE A 326 -1.44 26.12 5.07
C ILE A 326 -2.41 25.47 4.05
N LEU A 327 -3.26 24.52 4.48
CA LEU A 327 -4.25 23.89 3.61
C LEU A 327 -5.22 24.92 3.02
N GLN A 328 -5.75 25.83 3.85
CA GLN A 328 -6.69 26.86 3.38
C GLN A 328 -6.00 27.85 2.43
N ALA A 329 -4.79 28.27 2.73
CA ALA A 329 -3.99 29.10 1.85
C ALA A 329 -3.73 28.39 0.51
N TRP A 330 -3.31 27.13 0.54
CA TRP A 330 -3.02 26.35 -0.66
C TRP A 330 -4.25 26.15 -1.53
N ARG A 331 -5.40 25.83 -0.94
CA ARG A 331 -6.65 25.62 -1.70
C ARG A 331 -7.08 26.86 -2.53
N GLY A 332 -6.77 28.04 -2.07
CA GLY A 332 -7.08 29.30 -2.79
C GLY A 332 -5.92 29.89 -3.60
N TYR A 333 -4.75 29.22 -3.61
CA TYR A 333 -3.55 29.80 -4.21
C TYR A 333 -3.48 29.62 -5.73
N THR A 334 -3.25 30.73 -6.43
CA THR A 334 -2.99 30.77 -7.88
C THR A 334 -1.68 31.51 -8.13
N ASP A 335 -0.80 30.94 -8.95
CA ASP A 335 0.44 31.53 -9.43
C ASP A 335 0.61 31.22 -10.92
N ASP A 336 0.19 32.14 -11.78
CA ASP A 336 0.24 31.97 -13.24
C ASP A 336 1.67 31.71 -13.73
N ALA A 337 2.68 32.31 -13.07
CA ALA A 337 4.08 32.15 -13.45
C ALA A 337 4.61 30.74 -13.19
N ALA A 338 4.04 30.05 -12.22
CA ALA A 338 4.35 28.65 -11.90
C ALA A 338 3.33 27.65 -12.46
N PHE A 339 2.38 28.11 -13.28
CA PHE A 339 1.27 27.31 -13.80
C PHE A 339 0.39 26.65 -12.73
N ILE A 340 0.24 27.30 -11.59
CA ILE A 340 -0.59 26.83 -10.48
C ILE A 340 -1.90 27.57 -10.48
N PHE A 341 -3.00 26.84 -10.60
CA PHE A 341 -4.36 27.40 -10.56
C PHE A 341 -5.15 26.71 -9.46
N ALA A 342 -5.77 27.51 -8.58
CA ALA A 342 -6.61 27.00 -7.50
C ALA A 342 -7.82 26.24 -8.05
N GLU A 343 -8.40 26.77 -9.14
CA GLU A 343 -9.57 26.19 -9.82
C GLU A 343 -9.60 26.55 -11.30
N THR A 344 -10.32 25.75 -12.09
CA THR A 344 -10.69 26.05 -13.48
C THR A 344 -12.15 25.69 -13.67
N ASP A 345 -12.97 26.60 -14.17
CA ASP A 345 -14.41 26.43 -14.38
C ASP A 345 -15.15 25.91 -13.12
N GLY A 346 -14.74 26.38 -11.93
CA GLY A 346 -15.30 25.99 -10.64
C GLY A 346 -14.88 24.60 -10.15
N GLN A 347 -13.91 23.95 -10.81
CA GLN A 347 -13.34 22.68 -10.36
C GLN A 347 -12.03 22.95 -9.59
N PRO A 348 -11.92 22.52 -8.32
CA PRO A 348 -10.72 22.74 -7.52
C PRO A 348 -9.57 21.84 -8.00
N HIS A 349 -8.34 22.37 -7.91
CA HIS A 349 -7.13 21.66 -8.30
C HIS A 349 -6.17 21.41 -7.13
N ASN A 350 -6.12 22.32 -6.15
CA ASN A 350 -5.17 22.24 -5.04
C ASN A 350 -5.66 21.37 -3.91
N THR A 351 -4.80 20.48 -3.44
CA THR A 351 -5.02 19.63 -2.27
C THR A 351 -3.67 19.24 -1.65
N ILE A 352 -3.69 18.46 -0.57
CA ILE A 352 -2.51 18.04 0.18
C ILE A 352 -2.54 16.52 0.41
N THR A 353 -1.37 15.89 0.37
CA THR A 353 -1.13 14.54 0.89
C THR A 353 -0.38 14.68 2.22
N PRO A 354 -1.07 14.55 3.39
CA PRO A 354 -0.46 14.72 4.71
C PRO A 354 0.09 13.40 5.26
N ILE A 355 1.24 13.44 5.95
CA ILE A 355 1.87 12.31 6.61
C ILE A 355 2.33 12.71 8.01
N ALA A 356 1.76 12.07 9.03
CA ALA A 356 2.02 12.34 10.44
C ALA A 356 2.86 11.22 11.08
N ARG A 357 3.72 11.61 12.05
CA ARG A 357 4.51 10.68 12.88
C ARG A 357 5.03 11.36 14.14
N MET A 358 5.61 10.57 15.03
CA MET A 358 6.47 11.06 16.10
C MET A 358 7.92 11.01 15.65
N ARG A 359 8.68 12.08 15.91
CA ARG A 359 10.12 12.12 15.68
C ARG A 359 10.81 12.91 16.80
N ASP A 360 11.79 12.30 17.46
CA ASP A 360 12.58 12.92 18.52
C ASP A 360 11.73 13.59 19.62
N GLY A 361 10.60 12.94 19.98
CA GLY A 361 9.66 13.44 20.99
C GLY A 361 8.70 14.54 20.51
N LYS A 362 8.76 14.93 19.24
CA LYS A 362 7.87 15.93 18.63
C LYS A 362 6.85 15.32 17.70
N TYR A 363 5.71 15.96 17.59
CA TYR A 363 4.75 15.70 16.52
C TYR A 363 5.28 16.30 15.21
N GLU A 364 5.42 15.45 14.18
CA GLU A 364 5.87 15.86 12.85
C GLU A 364 4.77 15.61 11.83
N LEU A 365 4.57 16.57 10.94
CA LEU A 365 3.62 16.47 9.84
C LEU A 365 4.27 16.95 8.54
N ASP A 366 4.36 16.09 7.57
CA ASP A 366 4.73 16.44 6.20
C ASP A 366 3.46 16.75 5.39
N LEU A 367 3.42 17.92 4.77
CA LEU A 367 2.35 18.38 3.89
C LEU A 367 2.88 18.39 2.46
N THR A 368 2.56 17.36 1.68
CA THR A 368 2.91 17.36 0.25
C THR A 368 1.84 18.10 -0.55
N LEU A 369 2.21 19.21 -1.15
CA LEU A 369 1.32 20.02 -1.97
C LEU A 369 1.03 19.30 -3.29
N ARG A 370 -0.25 19.21 -3.66
CA ARG A 370 -0.71 18.53 -4.88
C ARG A 370 -1.62 19.44 -5.69
N ASN A 371 -1.58 19.24 -7.02
CA ASN A 371 -2.48 19.91 -7.95
C ASN A 371 -2.84 18.94 -9.09
N ASN A 372 -4.12 18.87 -9.46
CA ASN A 372 -4.64 17.90 -10.45
C ASN A 372 -5.02 18.52 -11.79
N ILE A 373 -4.54 19.73 -12.08
CA ILE A 373 -4.87 20.39 -13.35
C ILE A 373 -4.42 19.56 -14.55
N THR A 374 -5.23 19.57 -15.60
CA THR A 374 -4.95 18.90 -16.88
C THR A 374 -4.87 19.91 -18.01
N THR A 375 -4.16 19.56 -19.06
CA THR A 375 -4.10 20.29 -20.33
C THR A 375 -4.27 19.32 -21.50
N GLU A 376 -4.41 19.83 -22.73
CA GLU A 376 -4.42 18.98 -23.93
C GLU A 376 -3.11 18.20 -24.08
N GLU A 377 -1.97 18.79 -23.70
CA GLU A 377 -0.67 18.15 -23.70
C GLU A 377 -0.52 17.10 -22.58
N HIS A 378 -1.08 17.39 -21.40
CA HIS A 378 -1.04 16.54 -20.20
C HIS A 378 -2.45 16.12 -19.76
N PRO A 379 -3.15 15.25 -20.52
CA PRO A 379 -4.53 14.86 -20.22
C PRO A 379 -4.68 13.99 -18.96
N LEU A 380 -3.59 13.42 -18.45
CA LEU A 380 -3.54 12.65 -17.19
C LEU A 380 -3.11 13.51 -15.99
N GLY A 381 -2.78 14.79 -16.20
CA GLY A 381 -2.33 15.73 -15.20
C GLY A 381 -0.99 16.39 -15.58
N VAL A 382 -0.87 17.70 -15.33
CA VAL A 382 0.40 18.43 -15.49
C VAL A 382 1.40 17.97 -14.43
N TYR A 383 0.94 17.75 -13.20
CA TYR A 383 1.72 17.25 -12.06
C TYR A 383 1.48 15.75 -11.85
N HIS A 384 1.78 14.99 -12.89
CA HIS A 384 1.59 13.56 -13.02
C HIS A 384 2.72 13.00 -13.90
N PRO A 385 3.11 11.71 -13.78
CA PRO A 385 4.12 11.13 -14.67
C PRO A 385 3.83 11.42 -16.14
N HIS A 386 4.78 12.03 -16.84
CA HIS A 386 4.63 12.38 -18.24
C HIS A 386 4.75 11.15 -19.15
N LYS A 387 4.28 11.31 -20.40
CA LYS A 387 4.07 10.20 -21.34
C LYS A 387 5.33 9.36 -21.59
N GLU A 388 6.50 9.97 -21.64
CA GLU A 388 7.80 9.31 -21.85
C GLU A 388 8.15 8.35 -20.73
N LEU A 389 7.64 8.55 -19.50
CA LEU A 389 7.88 7.69 -18.35
C LEU A 389 6.85 6.55 -18.20
N HIS A 390 5.77 6.56 -18.99
CA HIS A 390 4.67 5.61 -18.88
C HIS A 390 5.08 4.16 -19.16
N HIS A 391 6.19 3.94 -19.83
CA HIS A 391 6.73 2.60 -20.05
C HIS A 391 7.16 1.94 -18.72
N ILE A 392 7.46 2.69 -17.66
CA ILE A 392 7.75 2.21 -16.30
C ILE A 392 6.54 2.48 -15.38
N LYS A 393 6.13 3.75 -15.22
CA LYS A 393 5.06 4.16 -14.31
C LYS A 393 4.07 5.10 -15.00
N LYS A 394 2.82 4.67 -15.12
CA LYS A 394 1.72 5.45 -15.72
C LYS A 394 0.64 5.82 -14.70
N GLU A 395 0.54 5.02 -13.64
CA GLU A 395 -0.50 5.13 -12.61
C GLU A 395 -0.28 6.41 -11.78
N ASN A 396 -1.35 6.89 -11.16
CA ASN A 396 -1.32 8.03 -10.23
C ASN A 396 -0.28 7.82 -9.11
N ILE A 397 0.34 8.90 -8.66
CA ILE A 397 1.29 8.92 -7.56
C ILE A 397 0.50 9.10 -6.26
N GLY A 398 0.29 8.00 -5.55
CA GLY A 398 -0.38 7.95 -4.26
C GLY A 398 0.58 8.13 -3.09
N LEU A 399 0.04 8.00 -1.86
CA LEU A 399 0.77 8.23 -0.61
C LEU A 399 2.12 7.49 -0.55
N ILE A 400 2.16 6.21 -0.92
CA ILE A 400 3.33 5.35 -0.82
C ILE A 400 4.44 5.83 -1.76
N GLU A 401 4.08 6.13 -3.01
CA GLU A 401 5.02 6.66 -3.99
C GLU A 401 5.51 8.05 -3.59
N VAL A 402 4.64 8.92 -3.07
CA VAL A 402 5.01 10.24 -2.54
C VAL A 402 6.14 10.13 -1.53
N MET A 403 6.14 9.10 -0.68
CA MET A 403 7.16 8.90 0.35
C MET A 403 8.46 8.23 -0.19
N GLY A 404 8.50 7.84 -1.47
CA GLY A 404 9.72 7.32 -2.13
C GLY A 404 9.77 5.81 -2.34
N LEU A 405 8.62 5.10 -2.28
CA LEU A 405 8.55 3.69 -2.60
C LEU A 405 7.73 3.47 -3.89
N ALA A 406 8.38 3.06 -4.96
CA ALA A 406 7.72 2.67 -6.20
C ALA A 406 7.03 1.31 -6.05
N VAL A 407 5.73 1.26 -6.37
CA VAL A 407 4.99 0.01 -6.52
C VAL A 407 4.71 -0.20 -8.01
N LEU A 408 5.48 -1.10 -8.62
CA LEU A 408 5.38 -1.43 -10.04
C LEU A 408 4.51 -2.69 -10.25
N PRO A 409 3.73 -2.77 -11.34
CA PRO A 409 2.88 -3.91 -11.63
C PRO A 409 3.70 -5.17 -12.01
N ALA A 410 3.13 -6.35 -11.75
CA ALA A 410 3.78 -7.66 -11.93
C ALA A 410 4.38 -7.86 -13.33
N ARG A 411 3.69 -7.37 -14.38
CA ARG A 411 4.17 -7.46 -15.79
C ARG A 411 5.56 -6.89 -16.00
N ARG A 412 6.01 -5.92 -15.19
CA ARG A 412 7.34 -5.31 -15.30
C ARG A 412 8.47 -6.32 -15.09
N LYS A 413 8.24 -7.38 -14.31
CA LYS A 413 9.22 -8.45 -14.13
C LYS A 413 9.54 -9.13 -15.46
N ASP A 414 8.52 -9.57 -16.16
CA ASP A 414 8.69 -10.33 -17.40
C ASP A 414 9.20 -9.43 -18.55
N GLU A 415 8.74 -8.17 -18.58
CA GLU A 415 9.23 -7.15 -19.52
C GLU A 415 10.72 -6.88 -19.32
N LEU A 416 11.20 -6.70 -18.10
CA LEU A 416 12.61 -6.44 -17.81
C LEU A 416 13.48 -7.66 -18.07
N GLU A 417 13.03 -8.88 -17.79
CA GLU A 417 13.78 -10.11 -18.13
C GLU A 417 13.88 -10.30 -19.66
N LEU A 418 12.81 -10.00 -20.38
CA LEU A 418 12.84 -10.04 -21.84
C LEU A 418 13.77 -8.95 -22.42
N LEU A 419 13.68 -7.73 -21.89
CA LEU A 419 14.55 -6.60 -22.27
C LEU A 419 16.02 -6.93 -22.05
N LYS A 420 16.38 -7.50 -20.88
CA LYS A 420 17.72 -8.01 -20.59
C LYS A 420 18.23 -8.96 -21.67
N THR A 421 17.40 -9.92 -22.09
CA THR A 421 17.76 -10.87 -23.14
C THR A 421 18.06 -10.15 -24.45
N TYR A 422 17.22 -9.18 -24.87
CA TYR A 422 17.39 -8.42 -26.11
C TYR A 422 18.65 -7.57 -26.08
N ILE A 423 18.97 -6.93 -24.95
CA ILE A 423 20.20 -6.15 -24.77
C ILE A 423 21.43 -7.05 -24.94
N LEU A 424 21.50 -8.18 -24.24
CA LEU A 424 22.63 -9.11 -24.29
C LEU A 424 22.85 -9.71 -25.67
N GLU A 425 21.77 -10.02 -26.37
CA GLU A 425 21.80 -10.61 -27.72
C GLU A 425 21.89 -9.54 -28.84
N LYS A 426 21.92 -8.24 -28.47
CA LYS A 426 21.94 -7.11 -29.39
C LYS A 426 20.80 -7.15 -30.43
N LYS A 427 19.62 -7.59 -30.01
CA LYS A 427 18.40 -7.64 -30.81
C LYS A 427 17.72 -6.27 -30.84
N ASP A 428 17.00 -6.01 -31.94
CA ASP A 428 16.14 -4.82 -32.03
C ASP A 428 14.96 -4.92 -31.08
N ILE A 429 14.95 -4.05 -30.04
CA ILE A 429 13.92 -4.00 -29.00
C ILE A 429 12.54 -3.66 -29.60
N ARG A 430 12.50 -2.81 -30.66
CA ARG A 430 11.27 -2.41 -31.33
C ARG A 430 10.59 -3.55 -32.06
N SER A 431 11.34 -4.63 -32.39
CA SER A 431 10.80 -5.80 -33.06
C SER A 431 9.83 -6.64 -32.19
N ASN A 432 9.79 -6.39 -30.87
CA ASN A 432 8.96 -7.14 -29.94
C ASN A 432 7.89 -6.23 -29.28
N GLU A 433 6.63 -6.43 -29.57
CA GLU A 433 5.51 -5.60 -29.10
C GLU A 433 5.45 -5.43 -27.58
N THR A 434 5.86 -6.44 -26.80
CA THR A 434 5.83 -6.40 -25.33
C THR A 434 6.78 -5.37 -24.76
N ILE A 435 7.96 -5.22 -25.36
CA ILE A 435 9.05 -4.37 -24.87
C ILE A 435 9.39 -3.18 -25.78
N ALA A 436 8.77 -3.05 -26.95
CA ALA A 436 9.00 -1.94 -27.89
C ALA A 436 8.88 -0.56 -27.24
N LYS A 437 7.96 -0.43 -26.24
CA LYS A 437 7.79 0.80 -25.45
C LYS A 437 8.99 1.21 -24.60
N HIS A 438 9.95 0.30 -24.37
CA HIS A 438 11.18 0.56 -23.64
C HIS A 438 12.36 0.91 -24.55
N ALA A 439 12.17 0.90 -25.89
CA ALA A 439 13.29 1.04 -26.83
C ALA A 439 14.00 2.40 -26.72
N ASP A 440 13.26 3.52 -26.76
CA ASP A 440 13.83 4.87 -26.69
C ASP A 440 14.60 5.08 -25.37
N TRP A 441 14.01 4.65 -24.25
CA TRP A 441 14.67 4.68 -22.95
C TRP A 441 15.94 3.84 -22.92
N THR A 442 15.89 2.60 -23.44
CA THR A 442 17.06 1.71 -23.46
C THR A 442 18.18 2.29 -24.32
N GLU A 443 17.87 2.84 -25.49
CA GLU A 443 18.83 3.48 -26.37
C GLU A 443 19.45 4.73 -25.73
N SER A 444 18.73 5.45 -24.89
CA SER A 444 19.24 6.65 -24.23
C SER A 444 20.33 6.35 -23.18
N PHE A 445 20.20 5.25 -22.43
CA PHE A 445 21.17 4.92 -21.38
C PHE A 445 22.29 3.96 -21.80
N LEU A 446 22.06 3.05 -22.77
CA LEU A 446 23.05 2.05 -23.18
C LEU A 446 24.44 2.63 -23.50
N PRO A 447 24.61 3.79 -24.15
CA PRO A 447 25.92 4.38 -24.40
C PRO A 447 26.74 4.66 -23.15
N SER A 448 26.08 4.84 -21.99
CA SER A 448 26.76 5.06 -20.70
C SER A 448 27.30 3.76 -20.06
N TYR A 449 26.95 2.60 -20.63
CA TYR A 449 27.33 1.28 -20.12
C TYR A 449 28.02 0.42 -21.19
N PRO A 450 29.22 0.82 -21.70
CA PRO A 450 29.88 0.12 -22.80
C PRO A 450 30.28 -1.32 -22.46
N GLU A 451 30.41 -1.65 -21.17
CA GLU A 451 30.79 -2.99 -20.67
C GLU A 451 29.58 -3.80 -20.16
N ILE A 452 28.36 -3.51 -20.66
CA ILE A 452 27.17 -4.25 -20.24
C ILE A 452 27.28 -5.72 -20.66
N ASN A 453 27.04 -6.60 -19.71
CA ASN A 453 27.14 -8.05 -19.88
C ASN A 453 26.16 -8.82 -18.98
N ALA A 454 26.18 -10.15 -19.02
CA ALA A 454 25.23 -11.00 -18.28
C ALA A 454 25.31 -10.84 -16.75
N GLU A 455 26.45 -10.40 -16.20
CA GLU A 455 26.66 -10.26 -14.75
C GLU A 455 26.09 -8.94 -14.23
N ASN A 456 26.15 -7.85 -15.02
CA ASN A 456 25.79 -6.51 -14.56
C ASN A 456 24.49 -5.96 -15.15
N VAL A 457 23.95 -6.51 -16.23
CA VAL A 457 22.75 -5.98 -16.92
C VAL A 457 21.53 -5.86 -16.01
N THR A 458 21.34 -6.79 -15.10
CA THR A 458 20.21 -6.76 -14.15
C THR A 458 20.33 -5.55 -13.22
N HIS A 459 21.50 -5.34 -12.64
CA HIS A 459 21.75 -4.19 -11.76
C HIS A 459 21.64 -2.86 -12.52
N ILE A 460 22.15 -2.78 -13.76
CA ILE A 460 22.01 -1.58 -14.59
C ILE A 460 20.54 -1.26 -14.84
N LEU A 461 19.73 -2.25 -15.25
CA LEU A 461 18.30 -2.05 -15.46
C LEU A 461 17.57 -1.61 -14.18
N GLU A 462 17.94 -2.16 -13.03
CA GLU A 462 17.39 -1.76 -11.73
C GLU A 462 17.71 -0.31 -11.40
N GLN A 463 18.96 0.13 -11.63
CA GLN A 463 19.37 1.51 -11.44
C GLN A 463 18.63 2.46 -12.39
N GLU A 464 18.53 2.10 -13.67
CA GLU A 464 17.83 2.94 -14.66
C GLU A 464 16.33 3.03 -14.41
N VAL A 465 15.66 1.95 -13.93
CA VAL A 465 14.27 2.01 -13.49
C VAL A 465 14.09 2.96 -12.31
N GLY A 466 15.04 2.97 -11.36
CA GLY A 466 15.00 3.88 -10.22
C GLY A 466 15.17 5.35 -10.65
N LYS A 467 16.02 5.64 -11.62
CA LYS A 467 16.15 6.98 -12.21
C LYS A 467 14.84 7.45 -12.88
N VAL A 468 14.19 6.55 -13.62
CA VAL A 468 12.86 6.85 -14.19
C VAL A 468 11.85 7.15 -13.08
N PHE A 469 11.86 6.38 -11.99
CA PHE A 469 10.96 6.66 -10.88
C PHE A 469 11.28 8.00 -10.17
N CYS A 470 12.55 8.39 -10.08
CA CYS A 470 12.93 9.71 -9.59
C CYS A 470 12.32 10.82 -10.46
N GLN A 471 12.41 10.71 -11.79
CA GLN A 471 11.77 11.64 -12.74
C GLN A 471 10.23 11.65 -12.60
N VAL A 472 9.62 10.48 -12.37
CA VAL A 472 8.18 10.35 -12.08
C VAL A 472 7.77 11.19 -10.87
N LEU A 473 8.58 11.20 -9.81
CA LEU A 473 8.33 12.04 -8.64
C LEU A 473 8.56 13.52 -8.92
N GLU A 474 9.57 13.86 -9.71
CA GLU A 474 9.85 15.23 -10.16
C GLU A 474 8.70 15.77 -11.02
N ASP A 475 8.15 14.98 -11.94
CA ASP A 475 6.96 15.36 -12.71
C ASP A 475 5.75 15.62 -11.80
N ALA A 476 5.57 14.80 -10.76
CA ALA A 476 4.48 14.95 -9.82
C ALA A 476 4.63 16.12 -8.83
N GLY A 477 5.83 16.71 -8.73
CA GLY A 477 6.12 17.88 -7.90
C GLY A 477 5.51 19.15 -8.48
N VAL A 478 4.80 19.95 -7.68
CA VAL A 478 4.20 21.22 -8.09
C VAL A 478 5.28 22.27 -8.30
N TYR A 479 6.18 22.42 -7.33
CA TYR A 479 7.38 23.24 -7.45
C TYR A 479 8.55 22.34 -7.77
N LYS A 480 9.26 22.60 -8.87
CA LYS A 480 10.42 21.82 -9.26
C LYS A 480 11.63 22.17 -8.40
N CYS A 481 12.54 21.22 -8.20
CA CYS A 481 13.78 21.42 -7.44
C CYS A 481 14.84 22.18 -8.27
N THR A 482 14.47 23.33 -8.80
CA THR A 482 15.31 24.29 -9.50
C THR A 482 15.25 25.66 -8.79
N ASP A 483 16.16 26.55 -9.10
CA ASP A 483 16.15 27.90 -8.50
C ASP A 483 14.83 28.63 -8.76
N GLU A 484 14.26 28.51 -9.97
CA GLU A 484 12.97 29.09 -10.33
C GLU A 484 11.82 28.43 -9.57
N GLY A 485 11.86 27.08 -9.43
CA GLY A 485 10.84 26.34 -8.71
C GLY A 485 10.86 26.65 -7.22
N LEU A 486 12.04 26.78 -6.60
CA LEU A 486 12.19 27.21 -5.21
C LEU A 486 11.72 28.64 -5.01
N ALA A 487 12.06 29.57 -5.92
CA ALA A 487 11.55 30.94 -5.88
C ALA A 487 10.01 31.01 -6.01
N ALA A 488 9.41 30.10 -6.76
CA ALA A 488 7.94 29.99 -6.84
C ALA A 488 7.36 29.42 -5.54
N PHE A 489 8.04 28.45 -4.91
CA PHE A 489 7.63 27.93 -3.62
C PHE A 489 7.70 29.01 -2.52
N ASP A 490 8.75 29.84 -2.52
CA ASP A 490 8.89 30.97 -1.61
C ASP A 490 7.74 31.96 -1.74
N ARG A 491 7.29 32.26 -2.97
CA ARG A 491 6.13 33.14 -3.16
C ARG A 491 4.85 32.60 -2.49
N PHE A 492 4.66 31.26 -2.51
CA PHE A 492 3.57 30.65 -1.75
C PHE A 492 3.78 30.80 -0.24
N VAL A 493 4.98 30.46 0.25
CA VAL A 493 5.33 30.54 1.69
C VAL A 493 5.17 31.96 2.21
N GLU A 494 5.50 32.99 1.42
CA GLU A 494 5.32 34.41 1.79
C GLU A 494 3.86 34.81 1.96
N THR A 495 2.91 34.02 1.49
CA THR A 495 1.46 34.25 1.67
C THR A 495 0.93 33.69 2.99
N LEU A 496 1.69 32.89 3.71
CA LEU A 496 1.33 32.27 4.99
C LEU A 496 1.56 33.25 6.16
#